data_b1d8a69f718d0305a31d443908587c56
#
_entry.id   b1d8a69f718d0305a31d443908587c56
#
_cell.length_a   1.000
_cell.length_b   1.000
_cell.length_c   1.000
_cell.angle_alpha   90.00
_cell.angle_beta   90.00
_cell.angle_gamma   90.00
#
_symmetry.space_group_name_H-M   'P 1'
#
loop_
_entity.id
_entity.type
_entity.pdbx_description
1 polymer ?
#
loop_
_entity_poly.entity_id
_entity_poly.type
_entity_poly.pdbx_seq_one_letter_code
_entity_poly.pdbx_strand_id
1 'polypeptide(L)'
;RELELRNLQQAFTGFGRSSKMEGVEAGATPNRYAAEGARGTMTAYNRIGMVASSANYGVQVEILRNEWGFKGYSVTDFTGLNPVAAPKESILAGTTAFCGFGANDPYINLNNLNAIAADADLAEAIQEGMHYVLYAISNSYGMDLMNNIYTVSLNTWWRSLYTALITVSAILLAGSAAAYVVFTIKDRKSKEEE
;
A
#
# COMPACT_ATOMS: atom_id res chain seq x y z
N ARG A 1 -1.92 30.05 10.04
CA ARG A 1 -0.81 29.36 9.34
C ARG A 1 -0.46 28.02 10.00
N GLU A 2 -0.28 27.94 11.33
CA GLU A 2 -0.02 26.66 12.02
C GLU A 2 -1.23 25.70 11.99
N LEU A 3 -2.44 26.23 12.08
CA LEU A 3 -3.66 25.41 12.01
C LEU A 3 -3.87 24.84 10.60
N GLU A 4 -3.55 25.60 9.56
CA GLU A 4 -3.57 25.17 8.17
C GLU A 4 -2.54 24.06 7.91
N LEU A 5 -1.31 24.19 8.42
CA LEU A 5 -0.28 23.19 8.29
C LEU A 5 -0.63 21.87 8.98
N ARG A 6 -1.29 21.91 10.15
CA ARG A 6 -1.80 20.71 10.82
C ARG A 6 -2.90 20.02 10.02
N ASN A 7 -3.81 20.78 9.44
CA ASN A 7 -4.87 20.24 8.59
C ASN A 7 -4.31 19.59 7.33
N LEU A 8 -3.27 20.17 6.73
CA LEU A 8 -2.58 19.60 5.57
C LEU A 8 -1.78 18.35 5.93
N GLN A 9 -1.13 18.33 7.09
CA GLN A 9 -0.46 17.10 7.57
C GLN A 9 -1.46 15.96 7.82
N GLN A 10 -2.69 16.28 8.24
CA GLN A 10 -3.75 15.30 8.42
C GLN A 10 -4.37 14.82 7.09
N ALA A 11 -4.21 15.56 6.01
CA ALA A 11 -4.72 15.15 4.69
C ALA A 11 -3.91 14.01 4.07
N PHE A 12 -2.63 13.88 4.45
CA PHE A 12 -1.73 12.87 3.92
C PHE A 12 -1.14 12.06 5.07
N THR A 13 -1.39 10.76 5.08
CA THR A 13 -0.94 9.83 6.15
C THR A 13 0.41 9.19 5.86
N GLY A 14 0.94 9.33 4.65
CA GLY A 14 2.23 8.75 4.31
C GLY A 14 2.76 9.14 2.95
N PHE A 15 4.08 9.19 2.86
CA PHE A 15 4.82 9.34 1.62
C PHE A 15 5.72 8.13 1.43
N GLY A 16 5.62 7.50 0.26
CA GLY A 16 6.50 6.39 -0.11
C GLY A 16 7.94 6.87 -0.29
N ARG A 17 8.89 6.19 0.36
CA ARG A 17 10.31 6.47 0.18
C ARG A 17 10.78 6.10 -1.22
N SER A 18 11.54 6.97 -1.85
CA SER A 18 12.37 6.67 -3.01
C SER A 18 13.83 6.58 -2.57
N SER A 19 14.67 5.93 -3.37
CA SER A 19 16.13 5.85 -3.14
C SER A 19 16.82 7.21 -3.06
N LYS A 20 16.19 8.25 -3.61
CA LYS A 20 16.70 9.64 -3.58
C LYS A 20 16.35 10.39 -2.29
N MET A 21 15.66 9.76 -1.36
CA MET A 21 15.25 10.38 -0.09
C MET A 21 16.23 10.12 1.06
N GLU A 22 17.48 9.80 0.76
CA GLU A 22 18.52 9.73 1.77
C GLU A 22 18.70 11.09 2.46
N GLY A 23 18.59 11.09 3.79
CA GLY A 23 18.74 12.30 4.60
C GLY A 23 17.43 13.03 4.96
N VAL A 24 16.26 12.55 4.52
CA VAL A 24 14.98 13.07 5.01
C VAL A 24 14.65 12.46 6.37
N GLU A 25 14.60 13.28 7.40
CA GLU A 25 14.31 12.85 8.77
C GLU A 25 12.86 12.36 8.90
N ALA A 26 12.65 11.37 9.78
CA ALA A 26 11.31 10.95 10.16
C ALA A 26 10.56 12.13 10.79
N GLY A 27 9.35 12.40 10.31
CA GLY A 27 8.54 13.56 10.74
C GLY A 27 8.76 14.84 9.95
N ALA A 28 9.52 14.81 8.85
CA ALA A 28 9.61 15.92 7.92
C ALA A 28 8.21 16.32 7.39
N THR A 29 8.05 17.58 7.03
CA THR A 29 6.77 18.09 6.50
C THR A 29 6.47 17.51 5.11
N PRO A 30 5.20 17.32 4.73
CA PRO A 30 4.82 16.73 3.46
C PRO A 30 5.44 17.40 2.22
N ASN A 31 5.54 18.72 2.19
CA ASN A 31 6.18 19.47 1.12
C ASN A 31 7.67 19.12 0.96
N ARG A 32 8.38 18.85 2.07
CA ARG A 32 9.79 18.44 2.02
C ARG A 32 9.93 17.04 1.38
N TYR A 33 9.05 16.10 1.72
CA TYR A 33 9.04 14.79 1.06
C TYR A 33 8.79 14.89 -0.45
N ALA A 34 7.89 15.79 -0.87
CA ALA A 34 7.65 16.04 -2.29
C ALA A 34 8.87 16.61 -3.00
N ALA A 35 9.54 17.61 -2.40
CA ALA A 35 10.75 18.24 -2.93
C ALA A 35 11.93 17.26 -3.03
N GLU A 36 12.07 16.36 -2.06
CA GLU A 36 13.13 15.33 -2.02
C GLU A 36 12.83 14.12 -2.92
N GLY A 37 11.77 14.18 -3.68
CA GLY A 37 11.48 13.20 -4.73
C GLY A 37 10.69 11.98 -4.29
N ALA A 38 9.82 12.08 -3.31
CA ALA A 38 8.81 11.06 -3.01
C ALA A 38 8.01 10.70 -4.25
N ARG A 39 7.63 9.42 -4.39
CA ARG A 39 6.92 8.90 -5.57
C ARG A 39 5.51 8.40 -5.27
N GLY A 40 5.15 8.32 -4.00
CA GLY A 40 3.82 7.91 -3.57
C GLY A 40 3.40 8.64 -2.30
N THR A 41 2.13 8.95 -2.18
CA THR A 41 1.50 9.45 -0.98
C THR A 41 0.14 8.79 -0.78
N MET A 42 -0.30 8.69 0.47
CA MET A 42 -1.61 8.17 0.81
C MET A 42 -2.46 9.27 1.44
N THR A 43 -3.70 9.40 0.99
CA THR A 43 -4.69 10.31 1.60
C THR A 43 -5.30 9.66 2.83
N ALA A 44 -5.59 10.49 3.84
CA ALA A 44 -6.22 10.04 5.05
C ALA A 44 -7.75 9.92 4.92
N TYR A 45 -8.39 9.18 5.82
CA TYR A 45 -9.86 9.09 5.89
C TYR A 45 -10.56 10.37 6.28
N ASN A 46 -9.87 11.27 6.96
CA ASN A 46 -10.48 12.48 7.47
C ASN A 46 -10.93 13.41 6.35
N ARG A 47 -11.83 14.31 6.73
CA ARG A 47 -12.33 15.37 5.87
C ARG A 47 -11.59 16.67 6.18
N ILE A 48 -11.50 17.51 5.18
CA ILE A 48 -11.10 18.91 5.32
C ILE A 48 -12.34 19.75 5.03
N GLY A 49 -12.89 20.33 6.09
CA GLY A 49 -14.23 20.90 6.03
C GLY A 49 -15.28 19.80 5.74
N MET A 50 -16.05 19.99 4.68
CA MET A 50 -17.11 19.05 4.28
C MET A 50 -16.64 18.00 3.28
N VAL A 51 -15.42 18.11 2.74
CA VAL A 51 -14.92 17.29 1.63
C VAL A 51 -13.89 16.28 2.13
N ALA A 52 -14.01 15.04 1.67
CA ALA A 52 -13.02 14.01 1.95
C ALA A 52 -11.65 14.39 1.38
N SER A 53 -10.57 14.04 2.08
CA SER A 53 -9.19 14.39 1.64
C SER A 53 -8.88 13.88 0.23
N SER A 54 -9.37 12.68 -0.13
CA SER A 54 -9.20 12.11 -1.46
C SER A 54 -9.99 12.82 -2.57
N ALA A 55 -11.11 13.46 -2.23
CA ALA A 55 -11.96 14.17 -3.16
C ALA A 55 -11.79 15.71 -3.11
N ASN A 56 -10.76 16.18 -2.41
CA ASN A 56 -10.52 17.62 -2.25
C ASN A 56 -9.50 18.10 -3.28
N TYR A 57 -9.99 18.74 -4.35
CA TYR A 57 -9.18 19.31 -5.43
C TYR A 57 -8.10 20.27 -4.91
N GLY A 58 -8.44 21.15 -3.96
CA GLY A 58 -7.50 22.09 -3.37
C GLY A 58 -6.30 21.39 -2.71
N VAL A 59 -6.53 20.20 -2.11
CA VAL A 59 -5.47 19.42 -1.49
C VAL A 59 -4.69 18.61 -2.53
N GLN A 60 -5.40 17.91 -3.41
CA GLN A 60 -4.78 16.96 -4.34
C GLN A 60 -4.07 17.67 -5.51
N VAL A 61 -4.61 18.78 -5.99
CA VAL A 61 -4.05 19.50 -7.15
C VAL A 61 -3.35 20.77 -6.70
N GLU A 62 -4.06 21.72 -6.07
CA GLU A 62 -3.48 23.04 -5.81
C GLU A 62 -2.28 22.95 -4.85
N ILE A 63 -2.39 22.22 -3.78
CA ILE A 63 -1.32 22.11 -2.80
C ILE A 63 -0.31 21.03 -3.20
N LEU A 64 -0.76 19.78 -3.41
CA LEU A 64 0.13 18.65 -3.64
C LEU A 64 0.90 18.78 -4.95
N ARG A 65 0.20 19.10 -6.05
CA ARG A 65 0.80 19.16 -7.39
C ARG A 65 1.41 20.52 -7.69
N ASN A 66 0.63 21.61 -7.52
CA ASN A 66 1.05 22.93 -7.95
C ASN A 66 2.00 23.60 -6.96
N GLU A 67 1.68 23.58 -5.64
CA GLU A 67 2.50 24.25 -4.65
C GLU A 67 3.74 23.41 -4.27
N TRP A 68 3.57 22.08 -4.03
CA TRP A 68 4.68 21.22 -3.59
C TRP A 68 5.41 20.52 -4.75
N GLY A 69 4.90 20.61 -5.98
CA GLY A 69 5.52 20.00 -7.16
C GLY A 69 5.58 18.47 -7.12
N PHE A 70 4.70 17.82 -6.37
CA PHE A 70 4.68 16.37 -6.23
C PHE A 70 4.25 15.69 -7.53
N LYS A 71 5.11 14.83 -8.09
CA LYS A 71 4.90 14.14 -9.37
C LYS A 71 4.57 12.64 -9.23
N GLY A 72 4.47 12.14 -8.00
CA GLY A 72 4.15 10.74 -7.73
C GLY A 72 2.64 10.45 -7.76
N TYR A 73 2.26 9.20 -7.52
CA TYR A 73 0.86 8.81 -7.39
C TYR A 73 0.31 9.16 -5.99
N SER A 74 -0.99 9.47 -5.94
CA SER A 74 -1.76 9.66 -4.71
C SER A 74 -2.76 8.51 -4.60
N VAL A 75 -2.68 7.73 -3.52
CA VAL A 75 -3.58 6.59 -3.27
C VAL A 75 -4.52 6.91 -2.10
N THR A 76 -5.76 6.42 -2.17
CA THR A 76 -6.69 6.50 -1.03
C THR A 76 -6.26 5.57 0.09
N ASP A 77 -6.79 5.76 1.29
CA ASP A 77 -6.86 4.71 2.29
C ASP A 77 -7.89 3.64 1.87
N PHE A 78 -8.10 2.57 2.64
CA PHE A 78 -9.00 1.47 2.29
C PHE A 78 -10.43 1.95 2.00
N THR A 79 -10.86 1.82 0.75
CA THR A 79 -12.18 2.29 0.31
C THR A 79 -13.31 1.37 0.75
N GLY A 80 -13.05 0.07 0.90
CA GLY A 80 -14.06 -0.91 1.32
C GLY A 80 -14.51 -0.82 2.77
N LEU A 81 -13.73 -0.17 3.64
CA LEU A 81 -14.06 -0.01 5.07
C LEU A 81 -14.82 1.28 5.37
N ASN A 82 -14.62 2.31 4.55
CA ASN A 82 -15.24 3.61 4.78
C ASN A 82 -15.44 4.34 3.45
N PRO A 83 -16.66 4.37 2.90
CA PRO A 83 -16.98 5.05 1.64
C PRO A 83 -16.98 6.57 1.83
N VAL A 84 -15.82 7.15 2.17
CA VAL A 84 -15.72 8.58 2.51
C VAL A 84 -15.76 9.47 1.28
N ALA A 85 -15.41 8.93 0.11
CA ALA A 85 -15.50 9.65 -1.15
C ALA A 85 -15.95 8.73 -2.28
N ALA A 86 -16.84 9.20 -3.13
CA ALA A 86 -17.18 8.50 -4.34
C ALA A 86 -15.94 8.45 -5.27
N PRO A 87 -15.70 7.35 -5.98
CA PRO A 87 -14.53 7.19 -6.84
C PRO A 87 -14.41 8.29 -7.90
N LYS A 88 -15.52 8.67 -8.52
CA LYS A 88 -15.53 9.72 -9.56
C LYS A 88 -15.03 11.06 -9.01
N GLU A 89 -15.56 11.51 -7.90
CA GLU A 89 -15.18 12.78 -7.28
C GLU A 89 -13.70 12.77 -6.86
N SER A 90 -13.21 11.63 -6.38
CA SER A 90 -11.80 11.50 -6.01
C SER A 90 -10.89 11.56 -7.23
N ILE A 91 -11.25 10.92 -8.35
CA ILE A 91 -10.48 10.97 -9.60
C ILE A 91 -10.46 12.40 -10.15
N LEU A 92 -11.63 13.05 -10.24
CA LEU A 92 -11.74 14.43 -10.69
C LEU A 92 -10.98 15.42 -9.80
N ALA A 93 -10.80 15.09 -8.53
CA ALA A 93 -9.99 15.86 -7.60
C ALA A 93 -8.48 15.57 -7.69
N GLY A 94 -8.01 14.64 -8.54
CA GLY A 94 -6.61 14.35 -8.76
C GLY A 94 -6.04 13.15 -7.97
N THR A 95 -6.89 12.36 -7.31
CA THR A 95 -6.48 11.06 -6.73
C THR A 95 -6.23 10.05 -7.86
N THR A 96 -5.09 9.37 -7.83
CA THR A 96 -4.61 8.57 -8.95
C THR A 96 -4.74 7.06 -8.74
N ALA A 97 -4.93 6.61 -7.51
CA ALA A 97 -5.04 5.19 -7.18
C ALA A 97 -5.99 4.97 -6.00
N PHE A 98 -6.56 3.78 -5.93
CA PHE A 98 -7.48 3.38 -4.87
C PHE A 98 -6.97 2.15 -4.15
N CYS A 99 -6.96 2.20 -2.82
CA CYS A 99 -6.64 1.06 -1.98
C CYS A 99 -7.95 0.30 -1.67
N GLY A 100 -8.25 -0.75 -2.45
CA GLY A 100 -9.45 -1.57 -2.32
C GLY A 100 -9.14 -3.04 -2.06
N PHE A 101 -10.15 -3.81 -1.69
CA PHE A 101 -10.05 -5.26 -1.45
C PHE A 101 -10.23 -6.10 -2.72
N GLY A 102 -9.77 -5.61 -3.87
CA GLY A 102 -9.79 -6.33 -5.12
C GLY A 102 -10.89 -5.90 -6.09
N ALA A 103 -11.02 -6.62 -7.21
CA ALA A 103 -11.88 -6.27 -8.35
C ALA A 103 -13.38 -6.23 -8.04
N ASN A 104 -13.80 -6.71 -6.88
CA ASN A 104 -15.19 -6.76 -6.44
C ASN A 104 -15.54 -5.73 -5.37
N ASP A 105 -14.69 -4.72 -5.16
CA ASP A 105 -15.01 -3.64 -4.25
C ASP A 105 -16.24 -2.86 -4.79
N PRO A 106 -17.38 -2.84 -4.06
CA PRO A 106 -18.60 -2.21 -4.54
C PRO A 106 -18.49 -0.70 -4.72
N TYR A 107 -17.46 -0.09 -4.16
CA TYR A 107 -17.22 1.36 -4.22
C TYR A 107 -16.33 1.77 -5.40
N ILE A 108 -15.65 0.82 -6.04
CA ILE A 108 -14.74 1.07 -7.18
C ILE A 108 -15.28 0.36 -8.42
N ASN A 109 -16.42 0.77 -8.90
CA ASN A 109 -16.94 0.23 -10.17
C ASN A 109 -16.33 0.98 -11.37
N LEU A 110 -15.02 0.90 -11.50
CA LEU A 110 -14.29 1.38 -12.68
C LEU A 110 -14.26 0.34 -13.82
N ASN A 111 -15.03 -0.75 -13.71
CA ASN A 111 -15.06 -1.80 -14.73
C ASN A 111 -15.93 -1.46 -15.94
N ASN A 112 -16.70 -0.39 -15.88
CA ASN A 112 -17.51 0.02 -17.02
C ASN A 112 -16.76 1.03 -17.90
N LEU A 113 -15.88 0.53 -18.76
CA LEU A 113 -15.08 1.35 -19.68
C LEU A 113 -15.96 2.23 -20.60
N ASN A 114 -17.14 1.78 -20.95
CA ASN A 114 -18.06 2.58 -21.79
C ASN A 114 -18.60 3.80 -21.02
N ALA A 115 -18.90 3.64 -19.73
CA ALA A 115 -19.34 4.75 -18.90
C ALA A 115 -18.19 5.77 -18.66
N ILE A 116 -16.97 5.30 -18.50
CA ILE A 116 -15.77 6.16 -18.40
C ILE A 116 -15.55 6.92 -19.73
N ALA A 117 -15.59 6.23 -20.85
CA ALA A 117 -15.39 6.85 -22.17
C ALA A 117 -16.48 7.85 -22.55
N ALA A 118 -17.68 7.73 -21.97
CA ALA A 118 -18.77 8.67 -22.19
C ALA A 118 -18.64 9.98 -21.36
N ASP A 119 -17.76 10.01 -20.37
CA ASP A 119 -17.50 11.15 -19.50
C ASP A 119 -16.11 11.71 -19.81
N ALA A 120 -16.06 12.78 -20.60
CA ALA A 120 -14.80 13.34 -21.09
C ALA A 120 -13.90 13.85 -19.96
N ASP A 121 -14.48 14.50 -18.94
CA ASP A 121 -13.73 15.04 -17.80
C ASP A 121 -13.12 13.91 -16.98
N LEU A 122 -13.88 12.82 -16.78
CA LEU A 122 -13.40 11.64 -16.08
C LEU A 122 -12.29 10.92 -16.85
N ALA A 123 -12.43 10.81 -18.18
CA ALA A 123 -11.42 10.19 -19.04
C ALA A 123 -10.11 10.98 -19.03
N GLU A 124 -10.17 12.31 -19.11
CA GLU A 124 -9.01 13.20 -19.02
C GLU A 124 -8.32 13.10 -17.64
N ALA A 125 -9.08 13.13 -16.55
CA ALA A 125 -8.53 12.99 -15.19
C ALA A 125 -7.86 11.64 -14.98
N ILE A 126 -8.40 10.55 -15.52
CA ILE A 126 -7.78 9.21 -15.49
C ILE A 126 -6.47 9.22 -16.29
N GLN A 127 -6.46 9.80 -17.48
CA GLN A 127 -5.27 9.90 -18.32
C GLN A 127 -4.16 10.68 -17.60
N GLU A 128 -4.49 11.80 -16.98
CA GLU A 128 -3.54 12.59 -16.19
C GLU A 128 -3.03 11.79 -14.98
N GLY A 129 -3.94 11.12 -14.25
CA GLY A 129 -3.59 10.24 -13.13
C GLY A 129 -2.60 9.14 -13.55
N MET A 130 -2.78 8.55 -14.73
CA MET A 130 -1.86 7.54 -15.28
C MET A 130 -0.46 8.09 -15.54
N HIS A 131 -0.30 9.35 -15.93
CA HIS A 131 1.02 9.97 -16.07
C HIS A 131 1.78 9.98 -14.73
N TYR A 132 1.12 10.29 -13.60
CA TYR A 132 1.73 10.25 -12.29
C TYR A 132 2.12 8.84 -11.85
N VAL A 133 1.27 7.85 -12.14
CA VAL A 133 1.56 6.44 -11.85
C VAL A 133 2.75 5.95 -12.67
N LEU A 134 2.77 6.20 -13.98
CA LEU A 134 3.86 5.83 -14.87
C LEU A 134 5.17 6.54 -14.50
N TYR A 135 5.10 7.80 -14.12
CA TYR A 135 6.26 8.54 -13.62
C TYR A 135 6.82 7.90 -12.34
N ALA A 136 5.96 7.50 -11.41
CA ALA A 136 6.41 6.83 -10.20
C ALA A 136 7.06 5.48 -10.49
N ILE A 137 6.47 4.67 -11.39
CA ILE A 137 7.01 3.38 -11.81
C ILE A 137 8.36 3.57 -12.52
N SER A 138 8.44 4.47 -13.50
CA SER A 138 9.66 4.70 -14.30
C SER A 138 10.84 5.21 -13.47
N ASN A 139 10.56 5.84 -12.33
CA ASN A 139 11.57 6.31 -11.37
C ASN A 139 11.72 5.41 -10.15
N SER A 140 11.19 4.19 -10.21
CA SER A 140 11.30 3.20 -9.13
C SER A 140 12.46 2.23 -9.36
N TYR A 141 12.92 1.61 -8.26
CA TYR A 141 13.87 0.49 -8.35
C TYR A 141 13.36 -0.68 -9.18
N GLY A 142 12.03 -0.84 -9.31
CA GLY A 142 11.45 -1.89 -10.13
C GLY A 142 11.87 -1.78 -11.59
N MET A 143 12.01 -0.56 -12.12
CA MET A 143 12.49 -0.35 -13.50
C MET A 143 13.98 -0.62 -13.64
N ASP A 144 14.79 -0.26 -12.67
CA ASP A 144 16.21 -0.59 -12.65
C ASP A 144 16.43 -2.11 -12.62
N LEU A 145 15.61 -2.84 -11.87
CA LEU A 145 15.63 -4.31 -11.84
C LEU A 145 15.16 -4.94 -13.16
N MET A 146 14.23 -4.33 -13.87
CA MET A 146 13.75 -4.82 -15.18
C MET A 146 14.76 -4.55 -16.30
N ASN A 147 15.48 -3.45 -16.23
CA ASN A 147 16.52 -3.11 -17.22
C ASN A 147 17.81 -3.89 -17.01
N ASN A 148 18.11 -4.26 -15.80
CA ASN A 148 19.22 -5.13 -15.46
C ASN A 148 18.68 -6.50 -15.10
N ILE A 149 19.01 -7.53 -15.85
CA ILE A 149 18.61 -8.92 -15.58
C ILE A 149 19.35 -9.41 -14.31
N TYR A 150 19.00 -8.86 -13.17
CA TYR A 150 19.47 -9.35 -11.87
C TYR A 150 18.44 -10.30 -11.27
N THR A 151 18.82 -11.54 -11.12
CA THR A 151 18.11 -12.46 -10.25
C THR A 151 18.41 -12.03 -8.81
N VAL A 152 17.54 -11.23 -8.21
CA VAL A 152 17.65 -10.90 -6.79
C VAL A 152 17.29 -12.15 -5.99
N SER A 153 18.30 -12.92 -5.63
CA SER A 153 18.13 -13.97 -4.63
C SER A 153 17.97 -13.33 -3.25
N LEU A 154 16.72 -13.18 -2.82
CA LEU A 154 16.39 -12.71 -1.47
C LEU A 154 16.67 -13.85 -0.45
N ASN A 155 17.92 -14.29 -0.36
CA ASN A 155 18.33 -15.21 0.70
C ASN A 155 18.65 -14.40 1.97
N THR A 156 17.60 -13.94 2.63
CA THR A 156 17.72 -13.22 3.90
C THR A 156 17.90 -14.23 5.04
N TRP A 157 18.84 -13.97 5.95
CA TRP A 157 19.20 -14.84 7.09
C TRP A 157 17.98 -15.29 7.90
N TRP A 158 16.98 -14.42 8.07
CA TRP A 158 15.76 -14.73 8.82
C TRP A 158 14.87 -15.79 8.12
N ARG A 159 14.89 -15.88 6.77
CA ARG A 159 14.19 -16.95 6.04
C ARG A 159 14.79 -18.31 6.34
N SER A 160 16.12 -18.38 6.34
CA SER A 160 16.84 -19.63 6.70
C SER A 160 16.57 -20.01 8.16
N LEU A 161 16.58 -19.05 9.07
CA LEU A 161 16.23 -19.27 10.49
C LEU A 161 14.78 -19.75 10.62
N TYR A 162 13.83 -19.13 9.94
CA TYR A 162 12.42 -19.51 9.98
C TYR A 162 12.20 -20.92 9.45
N THR A 163 12.84 -21.28 8.35
CA THR A 163 12.78 -22.64 7.77
C THR A 163 13.38 -23.65 8.75
N ALA A 164 14.51 -23.37 9.38
CA ALA A 164 15.12 -24.23 10.38
C ALA A 164 14.19 -24.45 11.58
N LEU A 165 13.59 -23.38 12.12
CA LEU A 165 12.64 -23.48 13.24
C LEU A 165 11.41 -24.33 12.90
N ILE A 166 10.83 -24.16 11.71
CA ILE A 166 9.70 -24.99 11.25
C ILE A 166 10.13 -26.44 11.16
N THR A 167 11.30 -26.73 10.59
CA THR A 167 11.81 -28.11 10.43
C THR A 167 12.03 -28.77 11.79
N VAL A 168 12.68 -28.09 12.73
CA VAL A 168 12.91 -28.60 14.10
C VAL A 168 11.58 -28.84 14.81
N SER A 169 10.63 -27.93 14.71
CA SER A 169 9.31 -28.09 15.32
C SER A 169 8.55 -29.27 14.75
N ALA A 170 8.62 -29.50 13.44
CA ALA A 170 7.99 -30.65 12.79
C ALA A 170 8.61 -31.98 13.26
N ILE A 171 9.94 -32.06 13.39
CA ILE A 171 10.65 -33.23 13.89
C ILE A 171 10.26 -33.52 15.35
N LEU A 172 10.22 -32.51 16.19
CA LEU A 172 9.81 -32.65 17.61
C LEU A 172 8.37 -33.13 17.73
N LEU A 173 7.48 -32.59 16.91
CA LEU A 173 6.07 -33.01 16.88
C LEU A 173 5.92 -34.48 16.44
N ALA A 174 6.61 -34.87 15.39
CA ALA A 174 6.60 -36.26 14.91
C ALA A 174 7.19 -37.22 15.94
N GLY A 175 8.31 -36.84 16.59
CA GLY A 175 8.93 -37.61 17.66
C GLY A 175 8.02 -37.77 18.88
N SER A 176 7.34 -36.70 19.28
CA SER A 176 6.38 -36.73 20.40
C SER A 176 5.19 -37.64 20.10
N ALA A 177 4.65 -37.57 18.88
CA ALA A 177 3.55 -38.42 18.45
C ALA A 177 3.96 -39.91 18.44
N ALA A 178 5.15 -40.22 17.91
CA ALA A 178 5.68 -41.59 17.90
C ALA A 178 5.91 -42.13 19.34
N ALA A 179 6.50 -41.32 20.22
CA ALA A 179 6.68 -41.67 21.63
C ALA A 179 5.34 -41.94 22.31
N TYR A 180 4.35 -41.09 22.09
CA TYR A 180 3.00 -41.26 22.63
C TYR A 180 2.38 -42.59 22.20
N VAL A 181 2.47 -42.95 20.92
CA VAL A 181 1.96 -44.23 20.39
C VAL A 181 2.67 -45.42 21.05
N VAL A 182 4.01 -45.37 21.14
CA VAL A 182 4.80 -46.43 21.76
C VAL A 182 4.43 -46.61 23.24
N PHE A 183 4.34 -45.53 24.01
CA PHE A 183 3.93 -45.58 25.42
C PHE A 183 2.51 -46.13 25.59
N THR A 184 1.56 -45.72 24.73
CA THR A 184 0.18 -46.21 24.78
C THR A 184 0.08 -47.71 24.49
N ILE A 185 0.85 -48.21 23.53
CA ILE A 185 0.89 -49.65 23.19
C ILE A 185 1.49 -50.43 24.34
N LYS A 186 2.58 -49.93 24.94
CA LYS A 186 3.26 -50.59 26.09
C LYS A 186 2.35 -50.66 27.31
N ASP A 187 1.66 -49.59 27.65
CA ASP A 187 0.71 -49.51 28.77
C ASP A 187 -0.49 -50.46 28.59
N ARG A 188 -0.97 -50.63 27.37
CA ARG A 188 -2.02 -51.60 27.06
C ARG A 188 -1.54 -53.07 27.26
N LYS A 189 -0.36 -53.40 26.76
CA LYS A 189 0.22 -54.77 26.94
C LYS A 189 0.46 -55.09 28.41
N SER A 190 0.95 -54.14 29.20
CA SER A 190 1.16 -54.37 30.64
C SER A 190 -0.15 -54.64 31.38
N LYS A 191 -1.27 -54.09 30.98
CA LYS A 191 -2.60 -54.32 31.56
C LYS A 191 -3.28 -55.61 31.10
N GLU A 192 -2.82 -56.22 30.01
CA GLU A 192 -3.30 -57.51 29.51
C GLU A 192 -2.55 -58.68 30.20
N GLU A 193 -1.39 -58.42 30.82
CA GLU A 193 -0.54 -59.42 31.48
C GLU A 193 -0.81 -59.50 33.01
N GLU A 194 -1.61 -58.59 33.59
CA GLU A 194 -2.12 -58.63 35.00
C GLU A 194 -3.52 -59.31 35.05
#